data_f20a090cc09590a4d0697ccfc350360b
#
_entry.id   f20a090cc09590a4d0697ccfc350360b
#
_cell.length_a   1.000
_cell.length_b   1.000
_cell.length_c   1.000
_cell.angle_alpha   90.00
_cell.angle_beta   90.00
_cell.angle_gamma   90.00
#
_symmetry.space_group_name_H-M   'P 1'
#
loop_
_entity.id
_entity.type
_entity.pdbx_description
1 polymer ?
#
loop_
_entity_poly.entity_id
_entity_poly.type
_entity_poly.pdbx_seq_one_letter_code
_entity_poly.pdbx_strand_id
1 'polypeptide(L)'
;MNSLRSSFIFHFFIVLCFAQIEKELQLKLILAEPGDTISIDSGLFPMLGTLSMEGKENIVIRGAGMNSTVLSFSGQVEGAQGLSITNCRNITLEDFTIQDAKGDAIKCQYIDGLTFRRVKTQWLGGPKPSNGAYGLYPVQCENILIEHCVAIAASDAGIYVGQSKNIIVRYSEAFDNVAGIEIENSTRADVYGNNSHGNTAGVLVFDLPDLMVKEGRQVRIFDNIVKNNNLDNFAPEGNIVAKVPSGTGIMIMATEQIEVFDNTIIDHKTAGLAVVSYFITEQETKDTQYNPYTSSINIHHNIFRRAPQIPTLDHDIGMLLFYHYFRDVPDIIYDGMPDPKYIGNNGLIPDSRRLCISDNTEADYTNLDISRNFDSWYSPFFADFNTDKNQCNCTQDPLPEVVLKKTL
;
A
#
# COMPACT_ATOMS: atom_id res chain seq x y z
N MET A 1 27.63 22.13 43.08
CA MET A 1 26.20 22.53 43.03
C MET A 1 25.83 23.43 41.85
N ASN A 2 26.76 24.17 41.24
CA ASN A 2 26.43 25.11 40.15
C ASN A 2 26.28 24.47 38.77
N SER A 3 26.86 23.28 38.47
CA SER A 3 26.77 22.64 37.16
C SER A 3 25.40 21.94 36.91
N LEU A 4 24.77 21.43 37.95
CA LEU A 4 23.42 20.82 37.86
C LEU A 4 22.31 21.85 37.59
N ARG A 5 22.44 23.06 38.14
CA ARG A 5 21.45 24.14 37.90
C ARG A 5 21.53 24.68 36.46
N SER A 6 22.73 24.79 35.89
CA SER A 6 22.91 25.28 34.52
C SER A 6 22.35 24.29 33.49
N SER A 7 22.54 22.98 33.70
CA SER A 7 21.99 21.94 32.82
C SER A 7 20.46 21.89 32.85
N PHE A 8 19.83 22.08 34.03
CA PHE A 8 18.37 22.06 34.18
C PHE A 8 17.70 23.27 33.51
N ILE A 9 18.32 24.46 33.61
CA ILE A 9 17.82 25.68 32.97
C ILE A 9 17.93 25.58 31.46
N PHE A 10 19.02 25.03 30.93
CA PHE A 10 19.24 24.85 29.48
C PHE A 10 18.22 23.86 28.85
N HIS A 11 17.94 22.75 29.53
CA HIS A 11 16.91 21.79 29.08
C HIS A 11 15.49 22.39 29.11
N PHE A 12 15.18 23.19 30.14
CA PHE A 12 13.88 23.84 30.27
C PHE A 12 13.63 24.90 29.19
N PHE A 13 14.67 25.66 28.80
CA PHE A 13 14.60 26.63 27.70
C PHE A 13 14.42 25.98 26.35
N ILE A 14 15.06 24.82 26.09
CA ILE A 14 14.94 24.06 24.84
C ILE A 14 13.51 23.53 24.70
N VAL A 15 12.94 22.92 25.74
CA VAL A 15 11.55 22.40 25.74
C VAL A 15 10.52 23.49 25.49
N LEU A 16 10.70 24.68 26.10
CA LEU A 16 9.82 25.83 25.88
C LEU A 16 9.89 26.34 24.43
N CYS A 17 11.06 26.35 23.81
CA CYS A 17 11.24 26.80 22.44
C CYS A 17 10.56 25.86 21.46
N PHE A 18 10.63 24.54 21.65
CA PHE A 18 9.99 23.54 20.79
C PHE A 18 8.46 23.55 20.91
N ALA A 19 7.91 23.66 22.12
CA ALA A 19 6.47 23.81 22.33
C ALA A 19 5.90 25.08 21.68
N GLN A 20 6.71 26.10 21.50
CA GLN A 20 6.31 27.34 20.83
C GLN A 20 6.23 27.14 19.30
N ILE A 21 7.20 26.46 18.69
CA ILE A 21 7.21 26.17 17.24
C ILE A 21 6.01 25.31 16.85
N GLU A 22 5.71 24.26 17.61
CA GLU A 22 4.53 23.41 17.37
C GLU A 22 3.24 24.24 17.43
N LYS A 23 3.07 25.08 18.45
CA LYS A 23 1.91 25.97 18.60
C LYS A 23 1.80 26.99 17.46
N GLU A 24 2.90 27.57 17.02
CA GLU A 24 2.93 28.49 15.89
C GLU A 24 2.53 27.81 14.59
N LEU A 25 3.04 26.58 14.32
CA LEU A 25 2.67 25.81 13.16
C LEU A 25 1.19 25.41 13.22
N GLN A 26 0.71 24.91 14.36
CA GLN A 26 -0.69 24.55 14.55
C GLN A 26 -1.61 25.78 14.36
N LEU A 27 -1.20 26.94 14.84
CA LEU A 27 -1.96 28.18 14.64
C LEU A 27 -2.02 28.59 13.16
N LYS A 28 -0.92 28.46 12.41
CA LYS A 28 -0.91 28.69 10.94
C LYS A 28 -1.87 27.75 10.22
N LEU A 29 -1.91 26.47 10.62
CA LEU A 29 -2.84 25.49 10.04
C LEU A 29 -4.31 25.85 10.32
N ILE A 30 -4.63 26.32 11.51
CA ILE A 30 -6.00 26.72 11.91
C ILE A 30 -6.43 28.00 11.19
N LEU A 31 -5.55 28.99 11.09
CA LEU A 31 -5.86 30.33 10.56
C LEU A 31 -5.67 30.43 9.06
N ALA A 32 -5.18 29.38 8.38
CA ALA A 32 -4.95 29.40 6.94
C ALA A 32 -6.20 29.81 6.15
N GLU A 33 -6.02 30.71 5.20
CA GLU A 33 -7.04 31.18 4.27
C GLU A 33 -6.81 30.60 2.85
N PRO A 34 -7.84 30.48 2.02
CA PRO A 34 -7.70 29.94 0.67
C PRO A 34 -6.61 30.63 -0.15
N GLY A 35 -5.65 29.86 -0.65
CA GLY A 35 -4.50 30.33 -1.41
C GLY A 35 -3.20 30.45 -0.60
N ASP A 36 -3.25 30.23 0.70
CA ASP A 36 -2.06 30.31 1.54
C ASP A 36 -1.05 29.20 1.29
N THR A 37 0.21 29.58 1.44
CA THR A 37 1.33 28.64 1.56
C THR A 37 1.91 28.70 2.97
N ILE A 38 1.74 27.61 3.72
CA ILE A 38 2.33 27.44 5.04
C ILE A 38 3.73 26.90 4.88
N SER A 39 4.73 27.80 4.94
CA SER A 39 6.14 27.44 4.81
C SER A 39 6.71 27.02 6.17
N ILE A 40 7.49 25.92 6.14
CA ILE A 40 8.22 25.38 7.28
C ILE A 40 9.71 25.45 6.94
N ASP A 41 10.48 26.12 7.77
CA ASP A 41 11.92 26.30 7.55
C ASP A 41 12.68 24.96 7.59
N SER A 42 13.95 25.01 7.17
CA SER A 42 14.85 23.87 7.34
C SER A 42 15.17 23.65 8.83
N GLY A 43 15.14 22.40 9.28
CA GLY A 43 15.43 22.03 10.66
C GLY A 43 14.78 20.73 11.08
N LEU A 44 15.14 20.27 12.27
CA LEU A 44 14.48 19.19 13.00
C LEU A 44 13.56 19.80 14.06
N PHE A 45 12.27 19.57 13.91
CA PHE A 45 11.24 20.14 14.77
C PHE A 45 10.57 19.03 15.61
N PRO A 46 10.88 18.90 16.88
CA PRO A 46 10.19 17.99 17.78
C PRO A 46 8.73 18.40 17.96
N MET A 47 7.81 17.45 17.80
CA MET A 47 6.37 17.60 17.94
C MET A 47 5.88 16.72 19.10
N LEU A 48 5.04 17.27 19.97
CA LEU A 48 4.48 16.58 21.13
C LEU A 48 3.03 16.14 20.91
N GLY A 49 2.33 16.77 19.98
CA GLY A 49 0.95 16.49 19.63
C GLY A 49 0.76 16.33 18.12
N THR A 50 -0.40 15.77 17.73
CA THR A 50 -0.82 15.72 16.33
C THR A 50 -1.04 17.14 15.79
N LEU A 51 -0.42 17.46 14.67
CA LEU A 51 -0.78 18.64 13.89
C LEU A 51 -2.06 18.38 13.10
N SER A 52 -3.00 19.33 13.09
CA SER A 52 -4.30 19.14 12.44
C SER A 52 -4.76 20.34 11.63
N MET A 53 -5.44 20.06 10.51
CA MET A 53 -6.10 21.04 9.67
C MET A 53 -7.45 20.50 9.21
N GLU A 54 -8.51 21.29 9.30
CA GLU A 54 -9.86 20.90 8.91
C GLU A 54 -10.59 22.02 8.15
N GLY A 55 -11.41 21.63 7.15
CA GLY A 55 -12.33 22.56 6.46
C GLY A 55 -11.64 23.62 5.62
N LYS A 56 -10.42 23.37 5.12
CA LYS A 56 -9.63 24.34 4.34
C LYS A 56 -9.65 24.06 2.85
N GLU A 57 -9.39 25.08 2.06
CA GLU A 57 -9.33 24.99 0.60
C GLU A 57 -8.08 25.67 0.04
N ASN A 58 -7.50 25.09 -1.02
CA ASN A 58 -6.39 25.68 -1.77
C ASN A 58 -5.18 26.00 -0.89
N ILE A 59 -4.78 25.10 -0.01
CA ILE A 59 -3.65 25.27 0.90
C ILE A 59 -2.44 24.46 0.45
N VAL A 60 -1.27 25.08 0.53
CA VAL A 60 0.03 24.41 0.35
C VAL A 60 0.76 24.38 1.69
N ILE A 61 1.16 23.19 2.14
CA ILE A 61 2.08 23.01 3.27
C ILE A 61 3.41 22.60 2.68
N ARG A 62 4.44 23.45 2.84
CA ARG A 62 5.74 23.29 2.18
C ARG A 62 6.90 23.40 3.17
N GLY A 63 7.75 22.39 3.17
CA GLY A 63 9.06 22.42 3.80
C GLY A 63 10.15 22.98 2.87
N ALA A 64 11.38 22.99 3.35
CA ALA A 64 12.57 23.36 2.58
C ALA A 64 13.21 22.16 1.83
N GLY A 65 12.60 20.99 1.89
CA GLY A 65 13.03 19.74 1.25
C GLY A 65 12.86 18.53 2.17
N MET A 66 12.65 17.34 1.60
CA MET A 66 12.47 16.08 2.36
C MET A 66 13.58 15.81 3.38
N ASN A 67 14.81 16.20 3.07
CA ASN A 67 15.95 15.98 3.96
C ASN A 67 16.32 17.22 4.79
N SER A 68 15.62 18.32 4.57
CA SER A 68 15.91 19.62 5.20
C SER A 68 14.91 20.00 6.26
N THR A 69 13.63 19.67 6.08
CA THR A 69 12.55 19.93 7.04
C THR A 69 12.04 18.61 7.60
N VAL A 70 12.24 18.38 8.89
CA VAL A 70 11.82 17.14 9.57
C VAL A 70 10.94 17.49 10.77
N LEU A 71 9.70 17.04 10.75
CA LEU A 71 8.79 17.08 11.89
C LEU A 71 8.88 15.72 12.60
N SER A 72 9.52 15.71 13.79
CA SER A 72 9.79 14.49 14.56
C SER A 72 8.79 14.32 15.69
N PHE A 73 8.06 13.22 15.64
CA PHE A 73 7.06 12.83 16.63
C PHE A 73 7.60 11.79 17.64
N SER A 74 8.91 11.60 17.70
CA SER A 74 9.54 10.63 18.63
C SER A 74 9.19 10.87 20.11
N GLY A 75 8.86 12.12 20.47
CA GLY A 75 8.40 12.53 21.81
C GLY A 75 6.89 12.73 21.92
N GLN A 76 6.10 12.30 20.95
CA GLN A 76 4.65 12.54 20.91
C GLN A 76 3.93 11.99 22.14
N VAL A 77 3.15 12.83 22.80
CA VAL A 77 2.37 12.49 24.01
C VAL A 77 0.87 12.58 23.78
N GLU A 78 0.42 13.38 22.79
CA GLU A 78 -0.98 13.62 22.47
C GLU A 78 -1.29 13.23 21.02
N GLY A 79 -2.48 12.65 20.79
CA GLY A 79 -2.91 12.18 19.48
C GLY A 79 -2.18 10.91 19.06
N ALA A 80 -2.50 10.43 17.86
CA ALA A 80 -1.90 9.24 17.26
C ALA A 80 -1.18 9.57 15.95
N GLN A 81 -1.76 10.42 15.11
CA GLN A 81 -1.17 10.80 13.82
C GLN A 81 -0.07 11.85 14.01
N GLY A 82 0.87 11.89 13.06
CA GLY A 82 1.78 13.02 12.94
C GLY A 82 1.04 14.26 12.42
N LEU A 83 0.50 14.19 11.21
CA LEU A 83 -0.33 15.22 10.58
C LEU A 83 -1.70 14.64 10.20
N SER A 84 -2.78 15.32 10.57
CA SER A 84 -4.17 14.95 10.25
C SER A 84 -4.86 16.07 9.49
N ILE A 85 -5.36 15.79 8.28
CA ILE A 85 -6.07 16.76 7.43
C ILE A 85 -7.42 16.18 7.03
N THR A 86 -8.50 16.91 7.33
CA THR A 86 -9.85 16.40 7.11
C THR A 86 -10.78 17.44 6.48
N ASN A 87 -11.74 16.95 5.68
CA ASN A 87 -12.82 17.79 5.10
C ASN A 87 -12.27 18.99 4.32
N CYS A 88 -11.25 18.81 3.50
CA CYS A 88 -10.55 19.86 2.78
C CYS A 88 -10.70 19.74 1.26
N ARG A 89 -10.27 20.76 0.53
CA ARG A 89 -10.21 20.75 -0.92
C ARG A 89 -8.90 21.36 -1.43
N ASN A 90 -8.30 20.75 -2.48
CA ASN A 90 -7.09 21.26 -3.13
C ASN A 90 -5.93 21.48 -2.14
N ILE A 91 -5.48 20.41 -1.52
CA ILE A 91 -4.39 20.43 -0.55
C ILE A 91 -3.12 19.88 -1.18
N THR A 92 -2.03 20.61 -1.02
CA THR A 92 -0.70 20.16 -1.44
C THR A 92 0.23 20.08 -0.23
N LEU A 93 0.86 18.92 -0.05
CA LEU A 93 1.88 18.64 0.94
C LEU A 93 3.19 18.38 0.20
N GLU A 94 4.23 19.17 0.46
CA GLU A 94 5.47 19.02 -0.28
C GLU A 94 6.73 19.38 0.51
N ASP A 95 7.83 18.68 0.16
CA ASP A 95 9.19 19.03 0.58
C ASP A 95 9.46 18.92 2.09
N PHE A 96 8.91 17.93 2.79
CA PHE A 96 9.21 17.69 4.22
C PHE A 96 9.14 16.20 4.59
N THR A 97 9.60 15.90 5.82
CA THR A 97 9.54 14.57 6.43
C THR A 97 8.68 14.60 7.70
N ILE A 98 7.82 13.58 7.83
CA ILE A 98 7.21 13.19 9.11
C ILE A 98 7.96 11.95 9.62
N GLN A 99 8.40 12.00 10.87
CA GLN A 99 9.25 10.98 11.46
C GLN A 99 8.73 10.51 12.82
N ASP A 100 8.74 9.19 13.04
CA ASP A 100 8.45 8.54 14.32
C ASP A 100 7.09 8.90 14.94
N ALA A 101 6.03 9.05 14.11
CA ALA A 101 4.67 9.22 14.63
C ALA A 101 4.20 7.95 15.37
N LYS A 102 3.41 8.10 16.43
CA LYS A 102 2.87 6.96 17.21
C LYS A 102 1.90 6.10 16.44
N GLY A 103 1.09 6.70 15.59
CA GLY A 103 0.19 6.05 14.65
C GLY A 103 0.55 6.45 13.24
N ASP A 104 -0.45 6.74 12.39
CA ASP A 104 -0.20 7.09 11.00
C ASP A 104 0.66 8.36 10.90
N ALA A 105 1.61 8.37 9.94
CA ALA A 105 2.45 9.56 9.81
C ALA A 105 1.65 10.74 9.25
N ILE A 106 0.95 10.57 8.12
CA ILE A 106 0.08 11.60 7.52
C ILE A 106 -1.26 10.98 7.14
N LYS A 107 -2.31 11.34 7.86
CA LYS A 107 -3.68 10.94 7.53
C LYS A 107 -4.43 12.08 6.85
N CYS A 108 -4.96 11.81 5.66
CA CYS A 108 -5.82 12.72 4.92
C CYS A 108 -7.18 12.05 4.67
N GLN A 109 -8.28 12.67 5.10
CA GLN A 109 -9.62 12.07 4.98
C GLN A 109 -10.63 13.08 4.44
N TYR A 110 -11.50 12.64 3.52
CA TYR A 110 -12.54 13.47 2.88
C TYR A 110 -11.96 14.69 2.16
N ILE A 111 -10.98 14.46 1.28
CA ILE A 111 -10.32 15.54 0.52
C ILE A 111 -10.59 15.31 -0.99
N ASP A 112 -11.04 16.34 -1.69
CA ASP A 112 -11.08 16.39 -3.16
C ASP A 112 -9.93 17.27 -3.67
N GLY A 113 -9.00 16.66 -4.44
CA GLY A 113 -7.77 17.30 -4.87
C GLY A 113 -6.68 17.27 -3.80
N LEU A 114 -5.95 16.16 -3.71
CA LEU A 114 -4.87 15.95 -2.75
C LEU A 114 -3.56 15.65 -3.48
N THR A 115 -2.52 16.41 -3.18
CA THR A 115 -1.18 16.17 -3.74
C THR A 115 -0.16 15.98 -2.63
N PHE A 116 0.55 14.84 -2.67
CA PHE A 116 1.81 14.63 -1.96
C PHE A 116 2.95 14.70 -2.98
N ARG A 117 3.90 15.56 -2.75
CA ARG A 117 5.05 15.73 -3.63
C ARG A 117 6.33 15.86 -2.83
N ARG A 118 7.29 14.93 -3.02
CA ARG A 118 8.54 14.93 -2.28
C ARG A 118 8.32 15.01 -0.77
N VAL A 119 7.40 14.17 -0.27
CA VAL A 119 7.14 13.97 1.15
C VAL A 119 7.75 12.65 1.58
N LYS A 120 8.40 12.62 2.73
CA LYS A 120 8.92 11.40 3.33
C LYS A 120 8.23 11.09 4.64
N THR A 121 7.93 9.82 4.85
CA THR A 121 7.47 9.29 6.13
C THR A 121 8.41 8.18 6.57
N GLN A 122 8.81 8.16 7.84
CA GLN A 122 9.77 7.17 8.32
C GLN A 122 9.68 6.89 9.81
N TRP A 123 10.05 5.67 10.20
CA TRP A 123 10.30 5.27 11.58
C TRP A 123 11.77 4.84 11.71
N LEU A 124 12.57 5.62 12.41
CA LEU A 124 14.03 5.44 12.52
C LEU A 124 14.44 4.14 13.21
N GLY A 125 13.55 3.57 14.01
CA GLY A 125 13.79 2.30 14.69
C GLY A 125 13.82 1.08 13.77
N GLY A 126 13.58 1.25 12.46
CA GLY A 126 13.39 0.18 11.48
C GLY A 126 12.05 -0.54 11.63
N PRO A 127 11.84 -1.65 10.91
CA PRO A 127 10.60 -2.44 10.91
C PRO A 127 10.23 -2.96 12.30
N LYS A 128 9.05 -2.60 12.80
CA LYS A 128 8.54 -3.05 14.11
C LYS A 128 7.01 -3.00 14.13
N PRO A 129 6.33 -3.95 14.80
CA PRO A 129 4.87 -3.94 14.94
C PRO A 129 4.35 -2.74 15.75
N SER A 130 5.22 -2.06 16.51
CA SER A 130 4.87 -0.86 17.28
C SER A 130 4.95 0.45 16.50
N ASN A 131 5.40 0.42 15.24
CA ASN A 131 5.38 1.59 14.37
C ASN A 131 3.94 1.94 14.00
N GLY A 132 3.71 3.17 13.53
CA GLY A 132 2.41 3.53 12.97
C GLY A 132 2.04 2.69 11.76
N ALA A 133 0.76 2.51 11.54
CA ALA A 133 0.26 1.64 10.49
C ALA A 133 0.63 2.17 9.09
N TYR A 134 0.33 3.44 8.83
CA TYR A 134 0.44 4.01 7.49
C TYR A 134 1.41 5.19 7.43
N GLY A 135 2.23 5.21 6.39
CA GLY A 135 3.07 6.36 6.07
C GLY A 135 2.23 7.50 5.45
N LEU A 136 1.96 7.44 4.15
CA LEU A 136 1.01 8.32 3.48
C LEU A 136 -0.36 7.64 3.47
N TYR A 137 -1.36 8.26 4.09
CA TYR A 137 -2.66 7.66 4.33
C TYR A 137 -3.83 8.54 3.84
N PRO A 138 -4.04 8.72 2.53
CA PRO A 138 -5.31 9.22 2.01
C PRO A 138 -6.40 8.14 2.10
N VAL A 139 -7.54 8.49 2.70
CA VAL A 139 -8.71 7.63 2.82
C VAL A 139 -9.98 8.43 2.52
N GLN A 140 -10.90 7.84 1.74
CA GLN A 140 -12.14 8.52 1.32
C GLN A 140 -11.89 9.86 0.63
N CYS A 141 -10.83 9.88 -0.19
CA CYS A 141 -10.40 11.06 -0.95
C CYS A 141 -10.66 10.88 -2.46
N GLU A 142 -10.66 11.99 -3.20
CA GLU A 142 -10.81 11.99 -4.65
C GLU A 142 -9.73 12.86 -5.32
N ASN A 143 -9.30 12.50 -6.53
CA ASN A 143 -8.29 13.24 -7.31
C ASN A 143 -6.95 13.36 -6.56
N ILE A 144 -6.32 12.21 -6.32
CA ILE A 144 -5.11 12.06 -5.51
C ILE A 144 -3.89 11.93 -6.41
N LEU A 145 -2.86 12.72 -6.14
CA LEU A 145 -1.53 12.58 -6.72
C LEU A 145 -0.50 12.35 -5.61
N ILE A 146 0.21 11.23 -5.68
CA ILE A 146 1.37 10.92 -4.84
C ILE A 146 2.57 10.76 -5.76
N GLU A 147 3.54 11.66 -5.68
CA GLU A 147 4.70 11.62 -6.57
C GLU A 147 6.00 11.99 -5.87
N HIS A 148 7.09 11.28 -6.25
CA HIS A 148 8.44 11.50 -5.70
C HIS A 148 8.50 11.42 -4.17
N CYS A 149 7.64 10.61 -3.56
CA CYS A 149 7.55 10.39 -2.13
C CYS A 149 8.39 9.20 -1.67
N VAL A 150 8.71 9.15 -0.37
CA VAL A 150 9.45 8.04 0.23
C VAL A 150 8.73 7.58 1.50
N ALA A 151 8.46 6.27 1.64
CA ALA A 151 7.80 5.71 2.81
C ALA A 151 8.59 4.54 3.39
N ILE A 152 8.91 4.61 4.71
CA ILE A 152 9.86 3.69 5.35
C ILE A 152 9.33 3.18 6.68
N ALA A 153 9.33 1.87 6.85
CA ALA A 153 9.12 1.14 8.10
C ALA A 153 7.72 1.29 8.74
N ALA A 154 6.69 1.50 7.92
CA ALA A 154 5.29 1.42 8.37
C ALA A 154 4.91 -0.02 8.74
N SER A 155 4.13 -0.21 9.81
CA SER A 155 3.74 -1.54 10.29
C SER A 155 2.55 -2.15 9.54
N ASP A 156 2.03 -1.44 8.55
CA ASP A 156 1.02 -1.88 7.60
C ASP A 156 1.47 -1.45 6.19
N ALA A 157 1.14 -0.27 5.70
CA ALA A 157 1.57 0.16 4.38
C ALA A 157 2.34 1.49 4.38
N GLY A 158 3.45 1.52 3.62
CA GLY A 158 4.23 2.75 3.42
C GLY A 158 3.41 3.83 2.70
N ILE A 159 2.80 3.48 1.57
CA ILE A 159 1.86 4.32 0.82
C ILE A 159 0.54 3.55 0.75
N TYR A 160 -0.45 4.01 1.49
CA TYR A 160 -1.80 3.45 1.47
C TYR A 160 -2.78 4.43 0.86
N VAL A 161 -3.63 3.96 -0.04
CA VAL A 161 -4.77 4.72 -0.56
C VAL A 161 -6.03 3.89 -0.45
N GLY A 162 -6.92 4.24 0.47
CA GLY A 162 -8.13 3.46 0.75
C GLY A 162 -9.43 4.18 0.45
N GLN A 163 -10.44 3.43 -0.02
CA GLN A 163 -11.81 3.90 -0.21
C GLN A 163 -11.89 5.19 -1.05
N SER A 164 -11.00 5.33 -2.03
CA SER A 164 -10.73 6.57 -2.74
C SER A 164 -10.92 6.42 -4.26
N LYS A 165 -10.85 7.53 -5.00
CA LYS A 165 -11.12 7.54 -6.44
C LYS A 165 -10.23 8.50 -7.21
N ASN A 166 -9.90 8.16 -8.46
CA ASN A 166 -9.01 8.93 -9.35
C ASN A 166 -7.64 9.15 -8.69
N ILE A 167 -6.82 8.13 -8.72
CA ILE A 167 -5.58 8.03 -7.95
C ILE A 167 -4.40 7.89 -8.90
N ILE A 168 -3.33 8.65 -8.67
CA ILE A 168 -2.03 8.44 -9.30
C ILE A 168 -0.97 8.31 -8.21
N VAL A 169 -0.27 7.18 -8.18
CA VAL A 169 0.92 6.96 -7.34
C VAL A 169 2.09 6.70 -8.28
N ARG A 170 3.07 7.61 -8.30
CA ARG A 170 4.17 7.51 -9.26
C ARG A 170 5.52 8.00 -8.73
N TYR A 171 6.60 7.46 -9.33
CA TYR A 171 7.98 7.89 -9.08
C TYR A 171 8.34 7.95 -7.59
N SER A 172 7.72 7.10 -6.80
CA SER A 172 7.86 7.05 -5.36
C SER A 172 8.62 5.78 -4.94
N GLU A 173 9.18 5.80 -3.74
CA GLU A 173 9.93 4.69 -3.18
C GLU A 173 9.32 4.24 -1.85
N ALA A 174 9.13 2.94 -1.67
CA ALA A 174 8.60 2.36 -0.43
C ALA A 174 9.42 1.12 -0.05
N PHE A 175 10.01 1.14 1.16
CA PHE A 175 10.84 0.04 1.63
C PHE A 175 10.81 -0.15 3.14
N ASP A 176 11.17 -1.36 3.57
CA ASP A 176 11.14 -1.77 4.98
C ASP A 176 9.74 -1.72 5.63
N ASN A 177 8.65 -1.67 4.83
CA ASN A 177 7.27 -1.70 5.30
C ASN A 177 6.71 -3.14 5.28
N VAL A 178 5.52 -3.35 5.82
CA VAL A 178 4.80 -4.61 5.53
C VAL A 178 4.32 -4.57 4.08
N ALA A 179 3.46 -3.65 3.69
CA ALA A 179 3.17 -3.38 2.29
C ALA A 179 3.93 -2.14 1.82
N GLY A 180 4.58 -2.19 0.65
CA GLY A 180 5.20 -1.00 0.08
C GLY A 180 4.15 0.02 -0.36
N ILE A 181 3.26 -0.39 -1.28
CA ILE A 181 2.14 0.40 -1.81
C ILE A 181 0.87 -0.44 -1.71
N GLU A 182 -0.21 0.14 -1.21
CA GLU A 182 -1.50 -0.51 -1.09
C GLU A 182 -2.63 0.37 -1.64
N ILE A 183 -3.45 -0.21 -2.51
CA ILE A 183 -4.67 0.40 -3.06
C ILE A 183 -5.85 -0.47 -2.58
N GLU A 184 -6.66 0.05 -1.65
CA GLU A 184 -7.71 -0.73 -1.00
C GLU A 184 -9.09 -0.12 -1.26
N ASN A 185 -10.08 -0.95 -1.63
CA ASN A 185 -11.47 -0.53 -1.88
C ASN A 185 -11.58 0.77 -2.71
N SER A 186 -10.70 0.92 -3.69
CA SER A 186 -10.53 2.16 -4.44
C SER A 186 -10.79 1.97 -5.93
N THR A 187 -11.16 3.05 -6.61
CA THR A 187 -11.55 2.99 -8.03
C THR A 187 -10.75 3.96 -8.87
N ARG A 188 -10.25 3.47 -10.03
CA ARG A 188 -9.47 4.25 -11.00
C ARG A 188 -8.14 4.72 -10.39
N ALA A 189 -7.20 3.81 -10.32
CA ALA A 189 -5.85 4.08 -9.86
C ALA A 189 -4.80 3.72 -10.91
N ASP A 190 -3.82 4.59 -11.10
CA ASP A 190 -2.59 4.34 -11.85
C ASP A 190 -1.41 4.32 -10.87
N VAL A 191 -0.73 3.18 -10.77
CA VAL A 191 0.44 2.96 -9.92
C VAL A 191 1.62 2.67 -10.84
N TYR A 192 2.51 3.65 -11.05
CA TYR A 192 3.58 3.49 -12.02
C TYR A 192 4.88 4.22 -11.72
N GLY A 193 5.98 3.72 -12.29
CA GLY A 193 7.31 4.31 -12.13
C GLY A 193 7.83 4.27 -10.69
N ASN A 194 7.26 3.45 -9.83
CA ASN A 194 7.64 3.35 -8.42
C ASN A 194 8.72 2.28 -8.21
N ASN A 195 9.48 2.41 -7.12
CA ASN A 195 10.43 1.42 -6.64
C ASN A 195 9.95 0.88 -5.28
N SER A 196 9.36 -0.32 -5.29
CA SER A 196 8.88 -0.99 -4.07
C SER A 196 9.78 -2.17 -3.75
N HIS A 197 10.56 -2.08 -2.65
CA HIS A 197 11.59 -3.08 -2.36
C HIS A 197 11.84 -3.28 -0.87
N GLY A 198 12.32 -4.46 -0.50
CA GLY A 198 12.69 -4.74 0.90
C GLY A 198 11.51 -4.70 1.87
N ASN A 199 10.28 -4.76 1.39
CA ASN A 199 9.08 -4.89 2.20
C ASN A 199 8.75 -6.38 2.45
N THR A 200 7.71 -6.67 3.21
CA THR A 200 7.11 -8.01 3.25
C THR A 200 6.40 -8.31 1.93
N ALA A 201 5.63 -7.33 1.42
CA ALA A 201 5.00 -7.35 0.10
C ALA A 201 5.22 -6.03 -0.64
N GLY A 202 5.33 -6.08 -1.97
CA GLY A 202 5.65 -4.89 -2.78
C GLY A 202 4.45 -4.01 -3.05
N VAL A 203 3.46 -4.52 -3.78
CA VAL A 203 2.23 -3.79 -4.14
C VAL A 203 1.02 -4.65 -3.84
N LEU A 204 0.06 -4.12 -3.10
CA LEU A 204 -1.19 -4.78 -2.77
C LEU A 204 -2.38 -4.03 -3.41
N VAL A 205 -3.30 -4.78 -4.01
CA VAL A 205 -4.59 -4.25 -4.48
C VAL A 205 -5.69 -5.11 -3.90
N PHE A 206 -6.36 -4.59 -2.89
CA PHE A 206 -7.33 -5.33 -2.10
C PHE A 206 -8.72 -4.70 -2.17
N ASP A 207 -9.74 -5.56 -2.11
CA ASP A 207 -11.09 -5.17 -1.73
C ASP A 207 -11.48 -5.95 -0.47
N LEU A 208 -11.81 -5.25 0.60
CA LEU A 208 -12.10 -5.82 1.91
C LEU A 208 -13.57 -5.62 2.28
N PRO A 209 -14.16 -6.57 3.04
CA PRO A 209 -15.53 -6.44 3.55
C PRO A 209 -15.66 -5.35 4.63
N ASP A 210 -16.90 -5.05 4.98
CA ASP A 210 -17.28 -4.19 6.11
C ASP A 210 -16.77 -2.74 6.02
N LEU A 211 -16.33 -2.29 4.83
CA LEU A 211 -15.94 -0.91 4.55
C LEU A 211 -17.09 -0.14 3.89
N MET A 212 -17.03 1.20 3.97
CA MET A 212 -18.08 2.07 3.41
C MET A 212 -18.07 2.06 1.88
N VAL A 213 -16.88 2.08 1.27
CA VAL A 213 -16.70 1.96 -0.18
C VAL A 213 -16.35 0.51 -0.49
N LYS A 214 -17.06 -0.05 -1.46
CA LYS A 214 -16.94 -1.44 -1.90
C LYS A 214 -16.64 -1.50 -3.38
N GLU A 215 -16.27 -2.69 -3.84
CA GLU A 215 -16.00 -2.99 -5.25
C GLU A 215 -14.87 -2.13 -5.83
N GLY A 216 -13.69 -2.23 -5.21
CA GLY A 216 -12.45 -1.67 -5.75
C GLY A 216 -12.18 -2.20 -7.15
N ARG A 217 -11.86 -1.31 -8.11
CA ARG A 217 -11.69 -1.68 -9.50
C ARG A 217 -10.97 -0.64 -10.34
N GLN A 218 -10.62 -1.05 -11.58
CA GLN A 218 -9.95 -0.19 -12.57
C GLN A 218 -8.60 0.33 -12.05
N VAL A 219 -7.75 -0.60 -11.63
CA VAL A 219 -6.38 -0.31 -11.20
C VAL A 219 -5.40 -0.78 -12.25
N ARG A 220 -4.48 0.10 -12.66
CA ARG A 220 -3.36 -0.20 -13.54
C ARG A 220 -2.06 -0.12 -12.75
N ILE A 221 -1.26 -1.17 -12.85
CA ILE A 221 0.06 -1.28 -12.19
C ILE A 221 1.08 -1.47 -13.30
N PHE A 222 1.91 -0.47 -13.60
CA PHE A 222 2.81 -0.53 -14.75
C PHE A 222 4.11 0.25 -14.55
N ASP A 223 5.14 -0.10 -15.31
CA ASP A 223 6.46 0.54 -15.26
C ASP A 223 7.09 0.59 -13.83
N ASN A 224 6.69 -0.28 -12.91
CA ASN A 224 7.27 -0.31 -11.58
C ASN A 224 8.46 -1.29 -11.51
N ILE A 225 9.38 -1.00 -10.59
CA ILE A 225 10.39 -1.95 -10.11
C ILE A 225 9.92 -2.48 -8.77
N VAL A 226 9.56 -3.76 -8.74
CA VAL A 226 9.11 -4.47 -7.53
C VAL A 226 10.14 -5.56 -7.25
N LYS A 227 10.95 -5.40 -6.18
CA LYS A 227 12.09 -6.30 -5.98
C LYS A 227 12.38 -6.62 -4.52
N ASN A 228 12.82 -7.86 -4.27
CA ASN A 228 13.34 -8.29 -2.97
C ASN A 228 12.38 -7.97 -1.79
N ASN A 229 11.07 -8.06 -2.00
CA ASN A 229 10.11 -7.86 -0.91
C ASN A 229 10.01 -9.15 -0.09
N ASN A 230 11.05 -9.44 0.67
CA ASN A 230 11.27 -10.69 1.41
C ASN A 230 11.39 -10.48 2.92
N LEU A 231 11.08 -9.29 3.42
CA LEU A 231 11.10 -8.99 4.85
C LEU A 231 10.05 -9.85 5.58
N ASP A 232 10.40 -10.37 6.73
CA ASP A 232 9.44 -11.12 7.55
C ASP A 232 8.27 -10.21 7.94
N ASN A 233 7.06 -10.76 7.96
CA ASN A 233 5.88 -9.98 8.23
C ASN A 233 5.86 -9.54 9.70
N PHE A 234 5.86 -8.24 9.93
CA PHE A 234 5.86 -7.63 11.26
C PHE A 234 4.58 -6.85 11.57
N ALA A 235 3.52 -7.03 10.76
CA ALA A 235 2.23 -6.40 11.03
C ALA A 235 1.68 -6.84 12.40
N PRO A 236 0.98 -5.97 13.12
CA PRO A 236 0.26 -6.38 14.33
C PRO A 236 -0.75 -7.49 14.04
N GLU A 237 -0.84 -8.46 14.96
CA GLU A 237 -1.82 -9.54 14.85
C GLU A 237 -3.25 -8.99 14.73
N GLY A 238 -4.05 -9.62 13.86
CA GLY A 238 -5.45 -9.23 13.62
C GLY A 238 -5.63 -8.29 12.43
N ASN A 239 -4.60 -7.62 11.94
CA ASN A 239 -4.68 -6.88 10.69
C ASN A 239 -4.73 -7.84 9.50
N ILE A 240 -5.46 -7.47 8.44
CA ILE A 240 -5.55 -8.32 7.25
C ILE A 240 -4.18 -8.47 6.58
N VAL A 241 -3.38 -7.41 6.58
CA VAL A 241 -2.04 -7.41 6.00
C VAL A 241 -1.09 -8.38 6.73
N ALA A 242 -1.36 -8.77 7.98
CA ALA A 242 -0.61 -9.81 8.69
C ALA A 242 -0.80 -11.21 8.05
N LYS A 243 -1.83 -11.39 7.21
CA LYS A 243 -2.04 -12.62 6.43
C LYS A 243 -1.25 -12.66 5.13
N VAL A 244 -0.63 -11.56 4.73
CA VAL A 244 0.16 -11.50 3.49
C VAL A 244 1.48 -12.25 3.68
N PRO A 245 1.77 -13.27 2.87
CA PRO A 245 3.01 -14.04 2.98
C PRO A 245 4.22 -13.17 2.66
N SER A 246 5.25 -13.26 3.48
CA SER A 246 6.56 -12.67 3.19
C SER A 246 7.12 -13.20 1.88
N GLY A 247 7.71 -12.31 1.07
CA GLY A 247 8.21 -12.68 -0.25
C GLY A 247 7.16 -12.58 -1.35
N THR A 248 6.22 -11.66 -1.20
CA THR A 248 5.20 -11.35 -2.21
C THR A 248 5.58 -10.09 -2.97
N GLY A 249 5.63 -10.16 -4.30
CA GLY A 249 5.86 -9.02 -5.17
C GLY A 249 4.61 -8.16 -5.30
N ILE A 250 3.62 -8.65 -6.02
CA ILE A 250 2.32 -8.02 -6.22
C ILE A 250 1.23 -8.99 -5.75
N MET A 251 0.22 -8.52 -5.02
CA MET A 251 -0.96 -9.32 -4.69
C MET A 251 -2.24 -8.57 -5.04
N ILE A 252 -3.12 -9.27 -5.73
CA ILE A 252 -4.45 -8.81 -6.12
C ILE A 252 -5.46 -9.69 -5.39
N MET A 253 -6.31 -9.11 -4.54
CA MET A 253 -7.27 -9.86 -3.74
C MET A 253 -8.68 -9.29 -3.82
N ALA A 254 -9.64 -10.13 -4.22
CA ALA A 254 -11.08 -9.85 -4.19
C ALA A 254 -11.52 -8.58 -4.94
N THR A 255 -10.80 -8.18 -5.95
CA THR A 255 -11.06 -6.96 -6.75
C THR A 255 -11.22 -7.29 -8.23
N GLU A 256 -11.73 -6.35 -9.02
CA GLU A 256 -11.98 -6.57 -10.45
C GLU A 256 -11.38 -5.49 -11.36
N GLN A 257 -11.17 -5.82 -12.63
CA GLN A 257 -10.63 -4.88 -13.64
C GLN A 257 -9.24 -4.37 -13.24
N ILE A 258 -8.29 -5.28 -13.13
CA ILE A 258 -6.90 -4.95 -12.80
C ILE A 258 -6.03 -5.28 -14.02
N GLU A 259 -5.17 -4.34 -14.39
CA GLU A 259 -4.19 -4.49 -15.46
C GLU A 259 -2.78 -4.32 -14.89
N VAL A 260 -1.94 -5.35 -15.06
CA VAL A 260 -0.55 -5.39 -14.57
C VAL A 260 0.37 -5.58 -15.76
N PHE A 261 1.14 -4.55 -16.13
CA PHE A 261 1.94 -4.59 -17.35
C PHE A 261 3.23 -3.79 -17.26
N ASP A 262 4.20 -4.15 -18.06
CA ASP A 262 5.51 -3.47 -18.17
C ASP A 262 6.27 -3.31 -16.84
N ASN A 263 5.95 -4.11 -15.82
CA ASN A 263 6.68 -4.10 -14.55
C ASN A 263 7.91 -5.00 -14.60
N THR A 264 8.89 -4.66 -13.77
CA THR A 264 10.06 -5.50 -13.48
C THR A 264 9.92 -6.07 -12.08
N ILE A 265 9.65 -7.38 -11.97
CA ILE A 265 9.32 -8.11 -10.73
C ILE A 265 10.47 -9.09 -10.44
N ILE A 266 11.24 -8.84 -9.35
CA ILE A 266 12.51 -9.52 -9.13
C ILE A 266 12.63 -10.09 -7.71
N ASP A 267 13.06 -11.35 -7.63
CA ASP A 267 13.57 -12.00 -6.41
C ASP A 267 12.59 -11.99 -5.22
N HIS A 268 11.37 -12.43 -5.46
CA HIS A 268 10.37 -12.67 -4.41
C HIS A 268 10.37 -14.15 -4.01
N LYS A 269 10.57 -14.45 -2.72
CA LYS A 269 10.74 -15.85 -2.26
C LYS A 269 9.45 -16.68 -2.32
N THR A 270 8.26 -16.05 -2.28
CA THR A 270 6.98 -16.78 -2.21
C THR A 270 6.16 -16.63 -3.48
N ALA A 271 5.92 -15.42 -3.98
CA ALA A 271 5.17 -15.18 -5.19
C ALA A 271 5.66 -13.89 -5.88
N GLY A 272 5.97 -13.94 -7.17
CA GLY A 272 6.18 -12.72 -7.96
C GLY A 272 4.88 -11.91 -8.07
N LEU A 273 3.77 -12.60 -8.42
CA LEU A 273 2.44 -12.05 -8.48
C LEU A 273 1.41 -13.09 -8.00
N ALA A 274 0.52 -12.73 -7.09
CA ALA A 274 -0.58 -13.56 -6.62
C ALA A 274 -1.93 -12.93 -6.97
N VAL A 275 -2.84 -13.75 -7.52
CA VAL A 275 -4.24 -13.40 -7.76
C VAL A 275 -5.11 -14.31 -6.90
N VAL A 276 -5.79 -13.75 -5.91
CA VAL A 276 -6.49 -14.54 -4.91
C VAL A 276 -7.86 -13.96 -4.57
N SER A 277 -8.76 -14.82 -4.20
CA SER A 277 -10.03 -14.45 -3.57
C SER A 277 -9.84 -14.11 -2.08
N TYR A 278 -10.83 -13.49 -1.48
CA TYR A 278 -10.84 -13.24 -0.02
C TYR A 278 -10.81 -14.53 0.82
N PHE A 279 -11.25 -15.65 0.24
CA PHE A 279 -11.25 -16.95 0.92
C PHE A 279 -9.86 -17.40 1.37
N ILE A 280 -8.78 -16.91 0.74
CA ILE A 280 -7.41 -17.22 1.17
C ILE A 280 -7.09 -16.71 2.59
N THR A 281 -7.86 -15.75 3.10
CA THR A 281 -7.69 -15.20 4.44
C THR A 281 -8.26 -16.11 5.54
N GLU A 282 -9.10 -17.08 5.17
CA GLU A 282 -9.86 -17.95 6.08
C GLU A 282 -10.78 -17.16 7.04
N GLN A 283 -11.09 -15.91 6.71
CA GLN A 283 -11.99 -15.07 7.52
C GLN A 283 -13.41 -15.11 6.97
N GLU A 284 -14.37 -15.24 7.87
CA GLU A 284 -15.79 -15.09 7.53
C GLU A 284 -16.17 -13.61 7.44
N THR A 285 -16.99 -13.28 6.47
CA THR A 285 -17.60 -11.95 6.38
C THR A 285 -19.11 -12.05 6.52
N LYS A 286 -19.70 -11.08 7.21
CA LYS A 286 -21.15 -10.90 7.31
C LYS A 286 -21.69 -9.90 6.29
N ASP A 287 -20.81 -9.26 5.54
CA ASP A 287 -21.16 -8.28 4.52
C ASP A 287 -21.75 -8.97 3.29
N THR A 288 -23.05 -9.01 3.19
CA THR A 288 -23.78 -9.64 2.07
C THR A 288 -23.64 -8.90 0.73
N GLN A 289 -23.10 -7.69 0.74
CA GLN A 289 -22.86 -6.90 -0.47
C GLN A 289 -21.42 -7.02 -0.96
N TYR A 290 -20.55 -7.68 -0.20
CA TYR A 290 -19.16 -7.88 -0.54
C TYR A 290 -18.99 -9.00 -1.58
N ASN A 291 -18.17 -8.75 -2.60
CA ASN A 291 -17.79 -9.76 -3.58
C ASN A 291 -16.38 -10.29 -3.23
N PRO A 292 -16.26 -11.53 -2.73
CA PRO A 292 -14.96 -12.08 -2.33
C PRO A 292 -14.08 -12.57 -3.48
N TYR A 293 -14.55 -12.50 -4.73
CA TYR A 293 -13.86 -13.05 -5.90
C TYR A 293 -13.08 -12.00 -6.67
N THR A 294 -12.00 -12.43 -7.35
CA THR A 294 -11.34 -11.63 -8.38
C THR A 294 -11.97 -11.88 -9.76
N SER A 295 -11.99 -10.86 -10.60
CA SER A 295 -12.40 -11.01 -12.01
C SER A 295 -11.76 -9.95 -12.91
N SER A 296 -11.72 -10.23 -14.24
CA SER A 296 -11.19 -9.25 -15.21
C SER A 296 -9.74 -8.83 -14.89
N ILE A 297 -8.86 -9.78 -14.67
CA ILE A 297 -7.45 -9.53 -14.38
C ILE A 297 -6.63 -9.77 -15.64
N ASN A 298 -5.82 -8.79 -16.05
CA ASN A 298 -4.96 -8.86 -17.23
C ASN A 298 -3.50 -8.63 -16.86
N ILE A 299 -2.64 -9.64 -17.05
CA ILE A 299 -1.22 -9.64 -16.69
C ILE A 299 -0.40 -9.84 -17.96
N HIS A 300 0.29 -8.79 -18.42
CA HIS A 300 1.00 -8.86 -19.69
C HIS A 300 2.27 -8.00 -19.75
N HIS A 301 3.22 -8.36 -20.62
CA HIS A 301 4.46 -7.63 -20.86
C HIS A 301 5.34 -7.38 -19.63
N ASN A 302 5.13 -8.08 -18.52
CA ASN A 302 5.99 -7.96 -17.34
C ASN A 302 7.26 -8.79 -17.52
N ILE A 303 8.32 -8.36 -16.85
CA ILE A 303 9.58 -9.09 -16.71
C ILE A 303 9.64 -9.72 -15.34
N PHE A 304 9.60 -11.04 -15.27
CA PHE A 304 9.81 -11.80 -14.04
C PHE A 304 11.24 -12.33 -14.01
N ARG A 305 11.91 -12.19 -12.87
CA ARG A 305 13.22 -12.80 -12.62
C ARG A 305 13.27 -13.28 -11.18
N ARG A 306 13.69 -14.52 -11.02
CA ARG A 306 13.77 -15.12 -9.70
C ARG A 306 14.93 -16.10 -9.63
N ALA A 307 15.79 -15.97 -8.61
CA ALA A 307 16.66 -17.05 -8.20
C ALA A 307 15.88 -18.09 -7.40
N PRO A 308 16.19 -19.41 -7.49
CA PRO A 308 15.55 -20.43 -6.66
C PRO A 308 15.69 -20.12 -5.17
N GLN A 309 14.58 -19.89 -4.47
CA GLN A 309 14.53 -19.51 -3.05
C GLN A 309 13.45 -20.32 -2.33
N ILE A 310 13.71 -20.62 -1.05
CA ILE A 310 12.69 -21.23 -0.19
C ILE A 310 11.61 -20.18 0.09
N PRO A 311 10.31 -20.47 -0.20
CA PRO A 311 9.21 -19.59 0.15
C PRO A 311 9.11 -19.42 1.66
N THR A 312 8.32 -18.43 2.12
CA THR A 312 8.08 -18.28 3.56
C THR A 312 7.48 -19.56 4.16
N LEU A 313 7.91 -19.96 5.35
CA LEU A 313 7.35 -21.12 6.04
C LEU A 313 6.44 -20.70 7.22
N ASP A 314 6.23 -19.42 7.42
CA ASP A 314 5.41 -18.88 8.50
C ASP A 314 3.92 -18.80 8.14
N HIS A 315 3.58 -19.16 6.91
CA HIS A 315 2.21 -19.16 6.38
C HIS A 315 1.89 -20.47 5.66
N ASP A 316 0.66 -20.95 5.78
CA ASP A 316 0.20 -22.23 5.21
C ASP A 316 0.42 -22.28 3.69
N ILE A 317 0.15 -21.20 2.97
CA ILE A 317 0.40 -21.13 1.54
C ILE A 317 1.89 -21.28 1.19
N GLY A 318 2.77 -20.70 1.97
CA GLY A 318 4.21 -20.84 1.76
C GLY A 318 4.71 -22.26 2.05
N MET A 319 4.22 -22.91 3.10
CA MET A 319 4.51 -24.32 3.38
C MET A 319 4.00 -25.24 2.26
N LEU A 320 2.82 -24.96 1.73
CA LEU A 320 2.24 -25.69 0.60
C LEU A 320 3.10 -25.55 -0.66
N LEU A 321 3.48 -24.33 -0.99
CA LEU A 321 4.36 -24.06 -2.13
C LEU A 321 5.74 -24.70 -1.97
N PHE A 322 6.28 -24.69 -0.76
CA PHE A 322 7.53 -25.41 -0.45
C PHE A 322 7.40 -26.91 -0.67
N TYR A 323 6.30 -27.51 -0.26
CA TYR A 323 6.05 -28.95 -0.42
C TYR A 323 5.98 -29.35 -1.89
N HIS A 324 5.30 -28.57 -2.74
CA HIS A 324 5.10 -28.88 -4.16
C HIS A 324 6.28 -28.50 -5.04
N TYR A 325 6.91 -27.35 -4.77
CA TYR A 325 7.89 -26.75 -5.66
C TYR A 325 9.28 -26.60 -5.05
N PHE A 326 9.43 -26.82 -3.75
CA PHE A 326 10.66 -26.61 -3.00
C PHE A 326 11.21 -25.19 -3.18
N ARG A 327 12.12 -24.96 -4.11
CA ARG A 327 12.75 -23.65 -4.38
C ARG A 327 12.33 -23.01 -5.69
N ASP A 328 11.66 -23.79 -6.54
CA ASP A 328 11.28 -23.40 -7.91
C ASP A 328 9.78 -23.05 -7.97
N VAL A 329 9.33 -22.23 -7.00
CA VAL A 329 7.93 -21.78 -6.92
C VAL A 329 7.58 -20.93 -8.15
N PRO A 330 6.46 -21.17 -8.82
CA PRO A 330 6.03 -20.37 -9.97
C PRO A 330 5.89 -18.87 -9.64
N ASP A 331 6.19 -18.03 -10.62
CA ASP A 331 6.14 -16.58 -10.48
C ASP A 331 4.73 -16.04 -10.28
N ILE A 332 3.75 -16.60 -11.01
CA ILE A 332 2.34 -16.20 -10.95
C ILE A 332 1.54 -17.30 -10.29
N ILE A 333 0.89 -16.97 -9.18
CA ILE A 333 0.04 -17.88 -8.41
C ILE A 333 -1.41 -17.40 -8.51
N TYR A 334 -2.29 -18.31 -8.91
CA TYR A 334 -3.73 -18.10 -8.92
C TYR A 334 -4.41 -19.09 -7.96
N ASP A 335 -5.34 -18.62 -7.15
CA ASP A 335 -6.06 -19.50 -6.22
C ASP A 335 -7.14 -20.38 -6.91
N GLY A 336 -7.50 -20.07 -8.15
CA GLY A 336 -8.47 -20.85 -8.91
C GLY A 336 -9.92 -20.60 -8.54
N MET A 337 -10.22 -19.47 -7.88
CA MET A 337 -11.58 -19.09 -7.46
C MET A 337 -12.20 -18.04 -8.40
N PRO A 338 -12.78 -18.44 -9.53
CA PRO A 338 -13.46 -17.50 -10.42
C PRO A 338 -14.78 -17.03 -9.83
N ASP A 339 -15.18 -15.79 -10.16
CA ASP A 339 -16.49 -15.27 -9.75
C ASP A 339 -17.64 -16.04 -10.41
N PRO A 340 -18.47 -16.76 -9.64
CA PRO A 340 -19.55 -17.59 -10.18
C PRO A 340 -20.58 -16.82 -11.01
N LYS A 341 -20.75 -15.51 -10.76
CA LYS A 341 -21.70 -14.67 -11.51
C LYS A 341 -21.37 -14.54 -12.99
N TYR A 342 -20.10 -14.83 -13.36
CA TYR A 342 -19.65 -14.74 -14.75
C TYR A 342 -19.53 -16.09 -15.45
N ILE A 343 -19.82 -17.19 -14.77
CA ILE A 343 -19.83 -18.54 -15.39
C ILE A 343 -21.06 -18.66 -16.29
N GLY A 344 -20.83 -18.76 -17.59
CA GLY A 344 -21.90 -18.93 -18.57
C GLY A 344 -22.56 -20.32 -18.49
N ASN A 345 -23.70 -20.48 -19.16
CA ASN A 345 -24.45 -21.77 -19.22
C ASN A 345 -23.61 -22.94 -19.79
N ASN A 346 -22.55 -22.64 -20.49
CA ASN A 346 -21.58 -23.61 -21.05
C ASN A 346 -20.45 -23.96 -20.07
N GLY A 347 -20.47 -23.41 -18.84
CA GLY A 347 -19.43 -23.57 -17.83
C GLY A 347 -18.17 -22.73 -18.08
N LEU A 348 -18.16 -21.85 -19.08
CA LEU A 348 -17.01 -21.02 -19.41
C LEU A 348 -17.21 -19.58 -18.94
N ILE A 349 -16.10 -18.94 -18.60
CA ILE A 349 -16.05 -17.51 -18.27
C ILE A 349 -15.52 -16.77 -19.51
N PRO A 350 -16.16 -15.69 -19.97
CA PRO A 350 -15.67 -14.90 -21.09
C PRO A 350 -14.31 -14.27 -20.79
N ASP A 351 -13.46 -14.09 -21.80
CA ASP A 351 -12.10 -13.56 -21.65
C ASP A 351 -12.07 -12.21 -20.92
N SER A 352 -13.07 -11.37 -21.14
CA SER A 352 -13.21 -10.07 -20.46
C SER A 352 -13.47 -10.16 -18.95
N ARG A 353 -13.68 -11.37 -18.40
CA ARG A 353 -14.03 -11.57 -16.97
C ARG A 353 -13.13 -12.56 -16.24
N ARG A 354 -12.24 -13.22 -16.93
CA ARG A 354 -11.30 -14.17 -16.32
C ARG A 354 -9.91 -13.58 -16.10
N LEU A 355 -9.02 -14.37 -15.55
CA LEU A 355 -7.59 -14.08 -15.52
C LEU A 355 -7.00 -14.33 -16.91
N CYS A 356 -6.36 -13.31 -17.50
CA CYS A 356 -5.59 -13.38 -18.72
C CYS A 356 -4.10 -13.16 -18.41
N ILE A 357 -3.24 -14.01 -18.99
CA ILE A 357 -1.78 -13.96 -18.84
C ILE A 357 -1.17 -14.09 -20.24
N SER A 358 -0.49 -13.05 -20.73
CA SER A 358 0.13 -13.06 -22.04
C SER A 358 1.45 -12.28 -22.06
N ASP A 359 2.35 -12.66 -22.96
CA ASP A 359 3.56 -11.88 -23.28
C ASP A 359 4.46 -11.49 -22.09
N ASN A 360 4.40 -12.20 -20.98
CA ASN A 360 5.30 -11.99 -19.84
C ASN A 360 6.61 -12.77 -20.06
N THR A 361 7.73 -12.10 -19.79
CA THR A 361 9.07 -12.72 -19.98
C THR A 361 9.37 -13.67 -18.82
N GLU A 362 9.67 -14.93 -19.14
CA GLU A 362 10.14 -15.97 -18.20
C GLU A 362 9.18 -16.33 -17.05
N ALA A 363 7.91 -15.90 -17.10
CA ALA A 363 6.95 -16.16 -16.04
C ALA A 363 6.45 -17.62 -16.02
N ASP A 364 6.57 -18.27 -14.90
CA ASP A 364 5.90 -19.53 -14.59
C ASP A 364 4.56 -19.29 -13.89
N TYR A 365 3.64 -20.26 -13.98
CA TYR A 365 2.27 -20.13 -13.49
C TYR A 365 1.84 -21.38 -12.73
N THR A 366 1.04 -21.20 -11.68
CA THR A 366 0.29 -22.27 -11.03
C THR A 366 -1.11 -21.81 -10.62
N ASN A 367 -2.08 -22.69 -10.85
CA ASN A 367 -3.44 -22.57 -10.33
C ASN A 367 -3.63 -23.60 -9.22
N LEU A 368 -3.92 -23.13 -8.02
CA LEU A 368 -4.10 -23.96 -6.83
C LEU A 368 -5.46 -24.67 -6.82
N ASP A 369 -6.45 -24.14 -7.56
CA ASP A 369 -7.84 -24.64 -7.62
C ASP A 369 -8.38 -24.94 -6.22
N ILE A 370 -8.38 -23.92 -5.35
CA ILE A 370 -8.69 -24.10 -3.91
C ILE A 370 -10.10 -24.65 -3.68
N SER A 371 -11.05 -24.32 -4.56
CA SER A 371 -12.41 -24.84 -4.47
C SER A 371 -12.50 -26.36 -4.56
N ARG A 372 -11.52 -26.98 -5.21
CA ARG A 372 -11.46 -28.42 -5.45
C ARG A 372 -10.45 -29.12 -4.54
N ASN A 373 -9.34 -28.48 -4.27
CA ASN A 373 -8.20 -29.10 -3.63
C ASN A 373 -8.11 -28.86 -2.12
N PHE A 374 -8.95 -27.98 -1.53
CA PHE A 374 -8.89 -27.59 -0.12
C PHE A 374 -10.14 -28.02 0.66
N ASP A 375 -10.66 -29.21 0.41
CA ASP A 375 -11.80 -29.79 1.14
C ASP A 375 -11.43 -30.35 2.53
N SER A 376 -10.13 -30.51 2.80
CA SER A 376 -9.57 -30.88 4.10
C SER A 376 -8.17 -30.31 4.27
N TRP A 377 -7.66 -30.20 5.51
CA TRP A 377 -6.35 -29.61 5.79
C TRP A 377 -5.17 -30.33 5.14
N TYR A 378 -5.32 -31.61 4.78
CA TYR A 378 -4.27 -32.41 4.13
C TYR A 378 -4.43 -32.55 2.63
N SER A 379 -5.62 -32.30 2.08
CA SER A 379 -5.89 -32.51 0.64
C SER A 379 -4.98 -31.68 -0.27
N PRO A 380 -4.62 -30.43 0.05
CA PRO A 380 -3.73 -29.65 -0.81
C PRO A 380 -2.35 -30.26 -1.03
N PHE A 381 -1.85 -31.04 -0.06
CA PHE A 381 -0.54 -31.70 -0.17
C PHE A 381 -0.53 -32.86 -1.18
N PHE A 382 -1.69 -33.39 -1.54
CA PHE A 382 -1.86 -34.44 -2.55
C PHE A 382 -2.47 -33.94 -3.87
N ALA A 383 -2.72 -32.65 -3.95
CA ALA A 383 -3.27 -32.05 -5.17
C ALA A 383 -2.24 -32.00 -6.29
N ASP A 384 -2.69 -32.13 -7.52
CA ASP A 384 -1.91 -31.87 -8.72
C ASP A 384 -2.31 -30.49 -9.25
N PHE A 385 -1.50 -29.49 -8.94
CA PHE A 385 -1.77 -28.10 -9.32
C PHE A 385 -1.56 -27.89 -10.82
N ASN A 386 -2.45 -27.13 -11.42
CA ASN A 386 -2.39 -26.89 -12.84
C ASN A 386 -1.39 -25.79 -13.19
N THR A 387 -0.37 -26.16 -13.97
CA THR A 387 0.68 -25.24 -14.44
C THR A 387 0.56 -24.88 -15.92
N ASP A 388 -0.56 -25.26 -16.59
CA ASP A 388 -0.78 -24.96 -17.99
C ASP A 388 -1.23 -23.51 -18.21
N LYS A 389 -0.29 -22.64 -18.55
CA LYS A 389 -0.54 -21.22 -18.89
C LYS A 389 -1.53 -21.02 -20.04
N ASN A 390 -1.69 -22.00 -20.92
CA ASN A 390 -2.62 -21.86 -22.05
C ASN A 390 -4.07 -21.67 -21.61
N GLN A 391 -4.42 -22.11 -20.40
CA GLN A 391 -5.74 -21.89 -19.83
C GLN A 391 -6.02 -20.41 -19.50
N CYS A 392 -4.96 -19.60 -19.31
CA CYS A 392 -5.05 -18.18 -19.07
C CYS A 392 -4.58 -17.33 -20.27
N ASN A 393 -4.29 -17.97 -21.41
CA ASN A 393 -3.86 -17.27 -22.62
C ASN A 393 -5.06 -16.57 -23.27
N CYS A 394 -5.29 -15.33 -22.88
CA CYS A 394 -6.28 -14.43 -23.45
C CYS A 394 -5.79 -12.99 -23.31
N THR A 395 -6.51 -12.06 -23.94
CA THR A 395 -6.25 -10.62 -23.84
C THR A 395 -7.53 -9.90 -23.49
N GLN A 396 -7.40 -8.75 -22.82
CA GLN A 396 -8.50 -7.86 -22.50
C GLN A 396 -8.22 -6.48 -23.09
N ASP A 397 -9.26 -5.69 -23.28
CA ASP A 397 -9.09 -4.29 -23.68
C ASP A 397 -8.34 -3.53 -22.59
N PRO A 398 -7.39 -2.65 -22.95
CA PRO A 398 -6.67 -1.84 -21.97
C PRO A 398 -7.61 -0.99 -21.11
N LEU A 399 -7.30 -0.87 -19.84
CA LEU A 399 -8.04 0.02 -18.95
C LEU A 399 -7.75 1.49 -19.28
N PRO A 400 -8.74 2.40 -19.13
CA PRO A 400 -8.54 3.80 -19.40
C PRO A 400 -7.57 4.45 -18.38
N GLU A 401 -6.73 5.34 -18.88
CA GLU A 401 -5.82 6.14 -18.07
C GLU A 401 -6.57 7.01 -17.04
N VAL A 402 -5.96 7.19 -15.88
CA VAL A 402 -6.47 8.11 -14.87
C VAL A 402 -6.07 9.54 -15.23
N VAL A 403 -7.07 10.38 -15.43
CA VAL A 403 -6.88 11.82 -15.63
C VAL A 403 -7.41 12.54 -14.41
N LEU A 404 -6.52 13.17 -13.64
CA LEU A 404 -6.93 14.00 -12.50
C LEU A 404 -7.58 15.28 -12.99
N LYS A 405 -8.61 15.71 -12.30
CA LYS A 405 -9.19 17.04 -12.57
C LYS A 405 -8.11 18.10 -12.31
N LYS A 406 -7.88 18.99 -13.24
CA LYS A 406 -7.09 20.19 -12.97
C LYS A 406 -7.86 21.00 -11.93
N THR A 407 -7.32 21.09 -10.75
CA THR A 407 -7.78 22.06 -9.76
C THR A 407 -7.27 23.43 -10.21
N LEU A 408 -8.23 24.30 -10.55
CA LEU A 408 -7.98 25.68 -10.99
C LEU A 408 -7.48 26.53 -9.81
#